data_3bb18ff07a428b7a998ff01ff1087abb
#
_entry.id   3bb18ff07a428b7a998ff01ff1087abb
#
_cell.length_a   1.000
_cell.length_b   1.000
_cell.length_c   1.000
_cell.angle_alpha   90.00
_cell.angle_beta   90.00
_cell.angle_gamma   90.00
#
_symmetry.space_group_name_H-M   'P 1'
#
loop_
_entity.id
_entity.type
_entity.pdbx_description
1 polymer ?
#
loop_
_entity_poly.entity_id
_entity_poly.type
_entity_poly.pdbx_seq_one_letter_code
_entity_poly.pdbx_strand_id
1 'polypeptide(L)'
;CSSDLSLFIIGGLAGLIYGGQFFVDGASGIARGLGVSESIIGLTLVAGGTSLPELATSVVAALKKNPEMAIGNVIGSNLFNIFFVLGCSATITPMNIQGITNLDLGVMIGSCVLLYIFGLFFKKRTITRPEGILLIACYIAYITYLIVG
;
A
#
# COMPACT_ATOMS: atom_id res chain seq x y z
N CYS A 1 -5.67 -30.67 -12.93
CA CYS A 1 -6.49 -29.53 -12.49
C CYS A 1 -5.96 -28.84 -11.21
N SER A 2 -5.47 -29.58 -10.21
CA SER A 2 -4.91 -29.00 -8.98
C SER A 2 -3.47 -28.48 -9.18
N SER A 3 -2.65 -29.18 -9.90
CA SER A 3 -1.25 -28.82 -10.22
C SER A 3 -1.15 -27.55 -11.06
N ASP A 4 -2.04 -27.37 -12.01
CA ASP A 4 -2.03 -26.20 -12.89
C ASP A 4 -2.38 -24.93 -12.12
N LEU A 5 -3.37 -25.04 -11.18
CA LEU A 5 -3.74 -23.93 -10.31
C LEU A 5 -2.58 -23.52 -9.38
N SER A 6 -1.86 -24.49 -8.82
CA SER A 6 -0.69 -24.23 -7.98
C SER A 6 0.44 -23.55 -8.76
N LEU A 7 0.69 -23.99 -10.00
CA LEU A 7 1.68 -23.36 -10.89
C LEU A 7 1.30 -21.93 -11.24
N PHE A 8 0.03 -21.64 -11.54
CA PHE A 8 -0.44 -20.26 -11.79
C PHE A 8 -0.35 -19.37 -10.57
N ILE A 9 -0.64 -19.89 -9.38
CA ILE A 9 -0.52 -19.14 -8.14
C ILE A 9 0.96 -18.80 -7.84
N ILE A 10 1.83 -19.81 -7.89
CA ILE A 10 3.26 -19.62 -7.62
C ILE A 10 3.89 -18.70 -8.67
N GLY A 11 3.62 -18.93 -9.95
CA GLY A 11 4.12 -18.12 -11.05
C GLY A 11 3.61 -16.66 -10.99
N GLY A 12 2.34 -16.47 -10.66
CA GLY A 12 1.75 -15.15 -10.48
C GLY A 12 2.33 -14.38 -9.30
N LEU A 13 2.50 -15.05 -8.14
CA LEU A 13 3.15 -14.45 -6.98
C LEU A 13 4.62 -14.09 -7.27
N ALA A 14 5.37 -15.01 -7.85
CA ALA A 14 6.75 -14.73 -8.22
C ALA A 14 6.85 -13.56 -9.20
N GLY A 15 5.99 -13.52 -10.22
CA GLY A 15 5.91 -12.41 -11.17
C GLY A 15 5.59 -11.06 -10.52
N LEU A 16 4.67 -11.02 -9.57
CA LEU A 16 4.33 -9.80 -8.83
C LEU A 16 5.48 -9.33 -7.92
N ILE A 17 6.14 -10.28 -7.21
CA ILE A 17 7.24 -9.96 -6.31
C ILE A 17 8.46 -9.44 -7.11
N TYR A 18 8.91 -10.20 -8.09
CA TYR A 18 10.07 -9.79 -8.89
C TYR A 18 9.79 -8.57 -9.76
N GLY A 19 8.60 -8.47 -10.34
CA GLY A 19 8.17 -7.28 -11.09
C GLY A 19 8.12 -6.02 -10.22
N GLY A 20 7.62 -6.13 -8.99
CA GLY A 20 7.63 -5.05 -8.01
C GLY A 20 9.05 -4.62 -7.62
N GLN A 21 9.95 -5.58 -7.37
CA GLN A 21 11.36 -5.29 -7.07
C GLN A 21 12.07 -4.57 -8.22
N PHE A 22 11.96 -5.09 -9.45
CA PHE A 22 12.54 -4.42 -10.62
C PHE A 22 12.01 -3.00 -10.82
N PHE A 23 10.71 -2.78 -10.58
CA PHE A 23 10.13 -1.45 -10.64
C PHE A 23 10.72 -0.53 -9.58
N VAL A 24 10.79 -0.98 -8.32
CA VAL A 24 11.35 -0.20 -7.20
C VAL A 24 12.81 0.14 -7.44
N ASP A 25 13.62 -0.84 -7.83
CA ASP A 25 15.07 -0.66 -8.07
C ASP A 25 15.32 0.33 -9.21
N GLY A 26 14.59 0.17 -10.33
CA GLY A 26 14.71 1.06 -11.48
C GLY A 26 14.25 2.48 -11.17
N ALA A 27 13.08 2.65 -10.56
CA ALA A 27 12.53 3.96 -10.19
C ALA A 27 13.40 4.66 -9.13
N SER A 28 13.88 3.92 -8.13
CA SER A 28 14.78 4.45 -7.09
C SER A 28 16.13 4.88 -7.66
N GLY A 29 16.68 4.12 -8.61
CA GLY A 29 17.91 4.48 -9.30
C GLY A 29 17.78 5.80 -10.07
N ILE A 30 16.69 5.99 -10.79
CA ILE A 30 16.38 7.24 -11.50
C ILE A 30 16.21 8.40 -10.50
N ALA A 31 15.44 8.20 -9.44
CA ALA A 31 15.18 9.23 -8.42
C ALA A 31 16.47 9.68 -7.72
N ARG A 32 17.37 8.75 -7.37
CA ARG A 32 18.71 9.07 -6.85
C ARG A 32 19.53 9.90 -7.83
N GLY A 33 19.50 9.55 -9.11
CA GLY A 33 20.17 10.32 -10.18
C GLY A 33 19.63 11.74 -10.31
N LEU A 34 18.39 11.99 -9.95
CA LEU A 34 17.74 13.31 -9.91
C LEU A 34 17.95 14.05 -8.58
N GLY A 35 18.70 13.48 -7.63
CA GLY A 35 18.97 14.11 -6.33
C GLY A 35 17.86 14.00 -5.29
N VAL A 36 16.89 13.11 -5.49
CA VAL A 36 15.81 12.87 -4.51
C VAL A 36 16.37 12.20 -3.26
N SER A 37 15.95 12.65 -2.08
CA SER A 37 16.43 12.10 -0.81
C SER A 37 15.97 10.65 -0.60
N GLU A 38 16.80 9.85 0.09
CA GLU A 38 16.48 8.45 0.40
C GLU A 38 15.19 8.28 1.22
N SER A 39 14.88 9.25 2.08
CA SER A 39 13.62 9.24 2.85
C SER A 39 12.40 9.34 1.93
N ILE A 40 12.42 10.25 0.96
CA ILE A 40 11.33 10.40 -0.01
C ILE A 40 11.23 9.15 -0.89
N ILE A 41 12.35 8.61 -1.37
CA ILE A 41 12.38 7.37 -2.14
C ILE A 41 11.75 6.23 -1.35
N GLY A 42 12.16 6.05 -0.09
CA GLY A 42 11.61 5.02 0.80
C GLY A 42 10.11 5.17 1.03
N LEU A 43 9.67 6.37 1.34
CA LEU A 43 8.27 6.64 1.70
C LEU A 43 7.31 6.62 0.48
N THR A 44 7.83 6.82 -0.73
CA THR A 44 7.04 6.86 -1.96
C THR A 44 7.24 5.62 -2.84
N LEU A 45 8.44 5.47 -3.39
CA LEU A 45 8.73 4.44 -4.39
C LEU A 45 8.82 3.05 -3.77
N VAL A 46 9.54 2.91 -2.65
CA VAL A 46 9.67 1.61 -1.98
C VAL A 46 8.34 1.20 -1.37
N ALA A 47 7.67 2.08 -0.63
CA ALA A 47 6.37 1.79 -0.04
C ALA A 47 5.30 1.48 -1.11
N GLY A 48 5.25 2.28 -2.19
CA GLY A 48 4.35 2.04 -3.32
C GLY A 48 4.66 0.73 -4.03
N GLY A 49 5.93 0.45 -4.28
CA GLY A 49 6.36 -0.76 -4.99
C GLY A 49 6.10 -2.06 -4.21
N THR A 50 6.31 -2.06 -2.90
CA THR A 50 5.98 -3.22 -2.05
C THR A 50 4.48 -3.46 -1.96
N SER A 51 3.65 -2.44 -2.19
CA SER A 51 2.19 -2.56 -2.22
C SER A 51 1.61 -2.85 -3.61
N LEU A 52 2.45 -3.01 -4.66
CA LEU A 52 1.98 -3.39 -6.00
C LEU A 52 1.25 -4.74 -6.04
N PRO A 53 1.70 -5.79 -5.35
CA PRO A 53 0.96 -7.04 -5.27
C PRO A 53 -0.45 -6.88 -4.69
N GLU A 54 -0.59 -6.11 -3.62
CA GLU A 54 -1.85 -5.81 -2.97
C GLU A 54 -2.77 -4.99 -3.87
N LEU A 55 -2.21 -4.01 -4.58
CA LEU A 55 -2.95 -3.22 -5.55
C LEU A 55 -3.47 -4.09 -6.69
N ALA A 56 -2.62 -4.93 -7.28
CA ALA A 56 -2.99 -5.84 -8.35
C ALA A 56 -4.11 -6.80 -7.93
N THR A 57 -3.97 -7.41 -6.74
CA THR A 57 -4.96 -8.32 -6.17
C THR A 57 -6.30 -7.61 -5.94
N SER A 58 -6.28 -6.41 -5.35
CA SER A 58 -7.48 -5.64 -5.06
C SER A 58 -8.18 -5.15 -6.33
N VAL A 59 -7.42 -4.71 -7.34
CA VAL A 59 -7.98 -4.29 -8.64
C VAL A 59 -8.61 -5.48 -9.35
N VAL A 60 -7.95 -6.63 -9.40
CA VAL A 60 -8.51 -7.84 -10.02
C VAL A 60 -9.77 -8.31 -9.28
N ALA A 61 -9.78 -8.28 -7.94
CA ALA A 61 -10.97 -8.59 -7.14
C ALA A 61 -12.13 -7.64 -7.45
N ALA A 62 -11.85 -6.34 -7.56
CA ALA A 62 -12.85 -5.34 -7.91
C ALA A 62 -13.41 -5.55 -9.34
N LEU A 63 -12.55 -5.85 -10.32
CA LEU A 63 -12.95 -6.17 -11.69
C LEU A 63 -13.81 -7.44 -11.76
N LYS A 64 -13.52 -8.42 -10.91
CA LYS A 64 -14.30 -9.65 -10.76
C LYS A 64 -15.56 -9.46 -9.91
N LYS A 65 -15.91 -8.23 -9.55
CA LYS A 65 -17.09 -7.90 -8.72
C LYS A 65 -17.06 -8.57 -7.35
N ASN A 66 -15.88 -8.73 -6.76
CA ASN A 66 -15.68 -9.25 -5.42
C ASN A 66 -15.11 -8.15 -4.49
N PRO A 67 -15.93 -7.19 -4.05
CA PRO A 67 -15.47 -6.07 -3.24
C PRO A 67 -14.99 -6.50 -1.85
N GLU A 68 -15.55 -7.57 -1.30
CA GLU A 68 -15.16 -8.10 0.02
C GLU A 68 -13.70 -8.55 0.02
N MET A 69 -13.28 -9.24 -1.04
CA MET A 69 -11.89 -9.65 -1.22
C MET A 69 -10.96 -8.44 -1.37
N ALA A 70 -11.36 -7.41 -2.12
CA ALA A 70 -10.56 -6.19 -2.29
C ALA A 70 -10.37 -5.45 -0.96
N ILE A 71 -11.45 -5.21 -0.22
CA ILE A 71 -11.40 -4.52 1.08
C ILE A 71 -10.65 -5.37 2.11
N GLY A 72 -10.91 -6.67 2.16
CA GLY A 72 -10.24 -7.61 3.05
C GLY A 72 -8.73 -7.64 2.83
N ASN A 73 -8.28 -7.60 1.58
CA ASN A 73 -6.86 -7.54 1.24
C ASN A 73 -6.20 -6.26 1.77
N VAL A 74 -6.82 -5.09 1.58
CA VAL A 74 -6.29 -3.81 2.06
C VAL A 74 -6.22 -3.76 3.58
N ILE A 75 -7.29 -4.13 4.27
CA ILE A 75 -7.32 -4.13 5.73
C ILE A 75 -6.37 -5.18 6.29
N GLY A 76 -6.36 -6.37 5.72
CA GLY A 76 -5.52 -7.48 6.16
C GLY A 76 -4.03 -7.18 6.02
N SER A 77 -3.59 -6.60 4.90
CA SER A 77 -2.20 -6.21 4.69
C SER A 77 -1.77 -5.10 5.66
N ASN A 78 -2.62 -4.11 5.92
CA ASN A 78 -2.32 -3.07 6.91
C ASN A 78 -2.14 -3.65 8.32
N LEU A 79 -3.05 -4.51 8.76
CA LEU A 79 -2.94 -5.17 10.07
C LEU A 79 -1.69 -6.05 10.16
N PHE A 80 -1.41 -6.83 9.12
CA PHE A 80 -0.24 -7.68 9.06
C PHE A 80 1.06 -6.86 9.12
N ASN A 81 1.14 -5.78 8.36
CA ASN A 81 2.32 -4.92 8.33
C ASN A 81 2.56 -4.22 9.68
N ILE A 82 1.50 -3.74 10.34
CA ILE A 82 1.63 -3.03 11.63
C ILE A 82 1.92 -4.03 12.76
N PHE A 83 1.14 -5.09 12.90
CA PHE A 83 1.28 -5.98 14.05
C PHE A 83 2.40 -7.00 13.88
N PHE A 84 2.48 -7.63 12.71
CA PHE A 84 3.42 -8.71 12.50
C PHE A 84 4.78 -8.21 12.01
N VAL A 85 4.81 -7.51 10.88
CA VAL A 85 6.10 -7.09 10.29
C VAL A 85 6.83 -6.11 11.19
N LEU A 86 6.14 -5.02 11.60
CA LEU A 86 6.75 -4.02 12.48
C LEU A 86 7.04 -4.61 13.87
N GLY A 87 6.13 -5.43 14.42
CA GLY A 87 6.31 -6.10 15.72
C GLY A 87 7.52 -7.03 15.73
N CYS A 88 7.65 -7.91 14.74
CA CYS A 88 8.83 -8.78 14.60
C CYS A 88 10.12 -7.99 14.41
N SER A 89 10.10 -6.97 13.56
CA SER A 89 11.28 -6.13 13.29
C SER A 89 11.76 -5.43 14.56
N ALA A 90 10.84 -4.83 15.32
CA ALA A 90 11.17 -4.13 16.56
C ALA A 90 11.64 -5.09 17.67
N THR A 91 11.19 -6.34 17.66
CA THR A 91 11.65 -7.38 18.59
C THR A 91 13.08 -7.81 18.31
N ILE A 92 13.47 -7.86 17.03
CA ILE A 92 14.83 -8.26 16.62
C ILE A 92 15.82 -7.09 16.82
N THR A 93 15.42 -5.88 16.45
CA THR A 93 16.27 -4.69 16.55
C THR A 93 15.42 -3.48 16.93
N PRO A 94 15.79 -2.72 17.98
CA PRO A 94 15.10 -1.49 18.33
C PRO A 94 15.08 -0.53 17.14
N MET A 95 13.89 -0.09 16.75
CA MET A 95 13.69 0.76 15.58
C MET A 95 13.64 2.24 16.00
N ASN A 96 14.43 3.05 15.34
CA ASN A 96 14.43 4.49 15.57
C ASN A 96 13.41 5.13 14.62
N ILE A 97 12.42 5.83 15.17
CA ILE A 97 11.34 6.48 14.41
C ILE A 97 11.79 7.85 13.85
N GLN A 98 13.10 8.09 13.77
CA GLN A 98 13.64 9.33 13.20
C GLN A 98 13.32 9.39 11.71
N GLY A 99 12.57 10.42 11.30
CA GLY A 99 12.15 10.64 9.92
C GLY A 99 10.65 10.44 9.67
N ILE A 100 9.92 9.89 10.65
CA ILE A 100 8.44 9.86 10.62
C ILE A 100 7.94 11.09 11.39
N THR A 101 7.17 11.93 10.73
CA THR A 101 6.60 13.13 11.34
C THR A 101 5.24 12.85 11.98
N ASN A 102 4.84 13.72 12.91
CA ASN A 102 3.49 13.65 13.47
C ASN A 102 2.39 13.78 12.38
N LEU A 103 2.71 14.42 11.26
CA LEU A 103 1.83 14.53 10.12
C LEU A 103 1.62 13.17 9.44
N ASP A 104 2.67 12.38 9.25
CA ASP A 104 2.59 11.06 8.63
C ASP A 104 1.71 10.12 9.45
N LEU A 105 1.90 10.14 10.79
CA LEU A 105 1.03 9.39 11.71
C LEU A 105 -0.42 9.90 11.68
N GLY A 106 -0.61 11.22 11.60
CA GLY A 106 -1.93 11.84 11.48
C GLY A 106 -2.63 11.43 10.19
N VAL A 107 -1.93 11.43 9.06
CA VAL A 107 -2.48 10.99 7.76
C VAL A 107 -2.83 9.50 7.79
N MET A 108 -1.97 8.67 8.38
CA MET A 108 -2.24 7.23 8.53
C MET A 108 -3.51 6.98 9.38
N ILE A 109 -3.62 7.60 10.55
CA ILE A 109 -4.80 7.47 11.41
C ILE A 109 -6.03 8.05 10.71
N GLY A 110 -5.90 9.20 10.08
CA GLY A 110 -6.97 9.86 9.34
C GLY A 110 -7.51 9.00 8.20
N SER A 111 -6.64 8.33 7.45
CA SER A 111 -7.05 7.41 6.38
C SER A 111 -7.83 6.20 6.91
N CYS A 112 -7.42 5.64 8.05
CA CYS A 112 -8.14 4.55 8.70
C CYS A 112 -9.53 4.99 9.20
N VAL A 113 -9.60 6.18 9.82
CA VAL A 113 -10.87 6.76 10.28
C VAL A 113 -11.79 7.07 9.11
N LEU A 114 -11.27 7.61 8.02
CA LEU A 114 -12.03 7.91 6.82
C LEU A 114 -12.60 6.64 6.19
N LEU A 115 -11.79 5.59 6.09
CA LEU A 115 -12.24 4.28 5.61
C LEU A 115 -13.34 3.69 6.50
N TYR A 116 -13.19 3.82 7.82
CA TYR A 116 -14.17 3.37 8.80
C TYR A 116 -15.50 4.13 8.65
N ILE A 117 -15.45 5.46 8.50
CA ILE A 117 -16.62 6.30 8.26
C ILE A 117 -17.33 5.88 6.97
N PHE A 118 -16.59 5.67 5.87
CA PHE A 118 -17.18 5.20 4.60
C PHE A 118 -17.84 3.84 4.75
N GLY A 119 -17.24 2.93 5.54
CA GLY A 119 -17.82 1.62 5.82
C GLY A 119 -19.09 1.64 6.65
N LEU A 120 -19.24 2.61 7.57
CA LEU A 120 -20.38 2.70 8.48
C LEU A 120 -21.54 3.53 7.92
N PHE A 121 -21.25 4.70 7.36
CA PHE A 121 -22.26 5.71 7.05
C PHE A 121 -22.86 5.57 5.66
N PHE A 122 -22.20 4.90 4.73
CA PHE A 122 -22.73 4.75 3.39
C PHE A 122 -23.60 3.51 3.22
N LYS A 123 -24.78 3.75 2.65
CA LYS A 123 -26.02 2.96 2.62
C LYS A 123 -25.96 1.49 2.17
N LYS A 124 -24.79 0.90 1.91
CA LYS A 124 -24.65 -0.53 1.55
C LYS A 124 -23.31 -1.16 1.98
N ARG A 125 -22.55 -0.55 2.89
CA ARG A 125 -21.20 -1.02 3.24
C ARG A 125 -20.30 -1.21 2.00
N THR A 126 -20.46 -0.34 1.01
CA THR A 126 -19.71 -0.38 -0.24
C THR A 126 -19.04 0.97 -0.44
N ILE A 127 -17.76 0.97 -0.79
CA ILE A 127 -17.05 2.16 -1.22
C ILE A 127 -17.45 2.43 -2.67
N THR A 128 -18.04 3.60 -2.92
CA THR A 128 -18.48 4.01 -4.25
C THR A 128 -17.35 4.73 -5.00
N ARG A 129 -17.54 4.98 -6.30
CA ARG A 129 -16.54 5.65 -7.13
C ARG A 129 -16.10 7.04 -6.61
N PRO A 130 -17.01 7.95 -6.17
CA PRO A 130 -16.61 9.25 -5.65
C PRO A 130 -15.76 9.14 -4.39
N GLU A 131 -16.05 8.22 -3.49
CA GLU A 131 -15.23 7.98 -2.29
C GLU A 131 -13.85 7.43 -2.65
N GLY A 132 -13.78 6.53 -3.63
CA GLY A 132 -12.51 6.03 -4.17
C GLY A 132 -11.67 7.16 -4.80
N ILE A 133 -12.28 8.05 -5.57
CA ILE A 133 -11.61 9.22 -6.15
C ILE A 133 -11.10 10.15 -5.05
N LEU A 134 -11.89 10.38 -3.99
CA LEU A 134 -11.48 11.20 -2.85
C LEU A 134 -10.26 10.62 -2.15
N LEU A 135 -10.25 9.29 -1.89
CA LEU A 135 -9.09 8.62 -1.28
C LEU A 135 -7.82 8.77 -2.13
N ILE A 136 -7.93 8.59 -3.45
CA ILE A 136 -6.81 8.79 -4.38
C ILE A 136 -6.33 10.25 -4.36
N ALA A 137 -7.24 11.22 -4.36
CA ALA A 137 -6.91 12.64 -4.30
C ALA A 137 -6.18 13.00 -2.99
N CYS A 138 -6.63 12.47 -1.85
CA CYS A 138 -5.96 12.64 -0.56
C CYS A 138 -4.54 12.03 -0.59
N TYR A 139 -4.37 10.85 -1.18
CA TYR A 139 -3.05 10.22 -1.32
C TYR A 139 -2.11 11.07 -2.20
N ILE A 140 -2.58 11.53 -3.36
CA ILE A 140 -1.80 12.38 -4.26
C ILE A 140 -1.40 13.69 -3.54
N ALA A 141 -2.31 14.32 -2.81
CA ALA A 141 -2.02 15.53 -2.04
C ALA A 141 -0.95 15.29 -0.97
N TYR A 142 -1.03 14.17 -0.24
CA TYR A 142 -0.03 13.79 0.75
C TYR A 142 1.35 13.56 0.11
N ILE A 143 1.43 12.79 -0.96
CA ILE A 143 2.69 12.54 -1.67
C ILE A 143 3.28 13.83 -2.24
N THR A 144 2.44 14.70 -2.80
CA THR A 144 2.88 16.01 -3.31
C THR A 144 3.46 16.87 -2.19
N TYR A 145 2.78 16.93 -1.03
CA TYR A 145 3.30 17.63 0.14
C TYR A 145 4.66 17.09 0.57
N LEU A 146 4.83 15.77 0.56
CA LEU A 146 6.05 15.09 0.98
C LEU A 146 7.26 15.34 0.07
N ILE A 147 7.00 15.56 -1.24
CA ILE A 147 8.04 15.83 -2.24
C ILE A 147 8.42 17.31 -2.27
N VAL A 148 7.45 18.22 -2.05
CA VAL A 148 7.64 19.67 -2.19
C VAL A 148 7.98 20.36 -0.86
N GLY A 149 7.53 19.79 0.28
CA GLY A 149 7.76 20.33 1.64
C GLY A 149 9.00 19.79 2.25
#